data_a0212f7396eb57ac341c083cb6721892
#
_entry.id   a0212f7396eb57ac341c083cb6721892
#
_cell.length_a   1.000
_cell.length_b   1.000
_cell.length_c   1.000
_cell.angle_alpha   90.00
_cell.angle_beta   90.00
_cell.angle_gamma   90.00
#
_symmetry.space_group_name_H-M   'P 1'
#
loop_
_entity.id
_entity.type
_entity.pdbx_description
1 polymer ?
#
loop_
_entity_poly.entity_id
_entity_poly.type
_entity_poly.pdbx_seq_one_letter_code
_entity_poly.pdbx_strand_id
1 'polypeptide(L)'
;MAAQLLLVAAAATLWGASRLPWVAIRSFDGLGPPKDVTLSGASWSTALLPLAVLLLAAAVAALAVRGWPLRLLAVLVAVAGLAAGYLGVSLWMVPDVAVRAADLVHIPLMTLVGSERRHWGAGLAVAAAVVTVVAAVLLMRSSFIAGSDRPAAKYAAPATRRSISRREGATGAMLEGSDKPSMSERMIWDALDEGRDPTDRPGQSDTEGR
;
A
#
# COMPACT_ATOMS: atom_id res chain seq x y z
N MET A 1 -1.17 7.19 6.06
CA MET A 1 -0.83 8.49 5.47
C MET A 1 0.35 8.40 4.48
N ALA A 2 1.54 7.86 4.85
CA ALA A 2 2.68 7.80 3.93
C ALA A 2 2.40 7.02 2.63
N ALA A 3 1.74 5.86 2.71
CA ALA A 3 1.42 5.05 1.54
C ALA A 3 0.49 5.77 0.54
N GLN A 4 -0.50 6.50 1.02
CA GLN A 4 -1.42 7.27 0.17
C GLN A 4 -0.69 8.41 -0.54
N LEU A 5 0.19 9.13 0.17
CA LEU A 5 1.01 10.19 -0.43
C LEU A 5 1.93 9.64 -1.53
N LEU A 6 2.54 8.46 -1.29
CA LEU A 6 3.35 7.79 -2.30
C LEU A 6 2.52 7.37 -3.53
N LEU A 7 1.30 6.88 -3.34
CA LEU A 7 0.41 6.54 -4.46
C LEU A 7 0.02 7.76 -5.29
N VAL A 8 -0.29 8.88 -4.63
CA VAL A 8 -0.59 10.15 -5.32
C VAL A 8 0.65 10.65 -6.07
N ALA A 9 1.83 10.61 -5.46
CA ALA A 9 3.08 10.97 -6.10
C ALA A 9 3.40 10.07 -7.31
N ALA A 10 3.21 8.74 -7.16
CA ALA A 10 3.39 7.78 -8.25
C ALA A 10 2.40 8.03 -9.41
N ALA A 11 1.14 8.32 -9.09
CA ALA A 11 0.12 8.64 -10.10
C ALA A 11 0.48 9.92 -10.87
N ALA A 12 0.91 10.98 -10.17
CA ALA A 12 1.35 12.23 -10.77
C ALA A 12 2.60 12.02 -11.66
N THR A 13 3.57 11.22 -11.18
CA THR A 13 4.79 10.90 -11.95
C THR A 13 4.45 10.09 -13.19
N LEU A 14 3.54 9.11 -13.10
CA LEU A 14 3.11 8.28 -14.24
C LEU A 14 2.32 9.12 -15.26
N TRP A 15 1.49 10.04 -14.78
CA TRP A 15 0.81 11.01 -15.63
C TRP A 15 1.81 11.91 -16.37
N GLY A 16 2.81 12.45 -15.67
CA GLY A 16 3.90 13.21 -16.28
C GLY A 16 4.66 12.40 -17.32
N ALA A 17 5.02 11.14 -17.02
CA ALA A 17 5.68 10.21 -17.93
C ALA A 17 4.86 10.00 -19.22
N SER A 18 3.52 9.95 -19.11
CA SER A 18 2.64 9.80 -20.27
C SER A 18 2.65 11.00 -21.22
N ARG A 19 2.99 12.20 -20.71
CA ARG A 19 3.04 13.44 -21.51
C ARG A 19 4.41 13.69 -22.14
N LEU A 20 5.46 13.12 -21.60
CA LEU A 20 6.82 13.29 -22.11
C LEU A 20 6.99 12.56 -23.45
N PRO A 21 7.87 13.10 -24.35
CA PRO A 21 8.25 12.41 -25.57
C PRO A 21 9.12 11.19 -25.26
N TRP A 22 8.71 10.01 -25.79
CA TRP A 22 9.44 8.75 -25.63
C TRP A 22 10.23 8.39 -26.88
N VAL A 23 9.68 8.71 -28.08
CA VAL A 23 10.30 8.43 -29.36
C VAL A 23 10.12 9.62 -30.27
N ALA A 24 11.19 10.01 -30.95
CA ALA A 24 11.15 10.96 -32.06
C ALA A 24 11.50 10.20 -33.34
N ILE A 25 10.68 10.40 -34.38
CA ILE A 25 10.91 9.84 -35.71
C ILE A 25 11.02 10.97 -36.72
N ARG A 26 11.93 10.80 -37.67
CA ARG A 26 12.09 11.72 -38.78
C ARG A 26 11.71 11.01 -40.07
N SER A 27 10.77 11.61 -40.80
CA SER A 27 10.30 11.12 -42.10
C SER A 27 10.60 12.11 -43.20
N PHE A 28 10.94 11.60 -44.39
CA PHE A 28 11.18 12.36 -45.59
C PHE A 28 10.55 11.65 -46.79
N ASP A 29 9.64 12.34 -47.45
CA ASP A 29 8.87 11.85 -48.59
C ASP A 29 9.45 12.25 -49.96
N GLY A 30 10.59 12.95 -49.94
CA GLY A 30 11.24 13.42 -51.18
C GLY A 30 10.60 14.67 -51.81
N LEU A 31 9.46 15.13 -51.34
CA LEU A 31 8.69 16.24 -51.96
C LEU A 31 8.67 17.53 -51.13
N GLY A 32 9.18 17.46 -49.86
CA GLY A 32 9.15 18.60 -48.96
C GLY A 32 10.24 18.53 -47.89
N PRO A 33 10.26 19.47 -46.93
CA PRO A 33 11.19 19.38 -45.83
C PRO A 33 10.94 18.15 -44.96
N PRO A 34 11.98 17.59 -44.31
CA PRO A 34 11.82 16.46 -43.37
C PRO A 34 10.81 16.81 -42.29
N LYS A 35 9.91 15.86 -41.96
CA LYS A 35 8.93 16.00 -40.89
C LYS A 35 9.41 15.27 -39.65
N ASP A 36 9.50 15.98 -38.54
CA ASP A 36 9.84 15.42 -37.22
C ASP A 36 8.53 15.20 -36.45
N VAL A 37 8.28 13.95 -36.07
CA VAL A 37 7.11 13.55 -35.28
C VAL A 37 7.57 12.96 -33.96
N THR A 38 7.07 13.50 -32.86
CA THR A 38 7.36 13.02 -31.52
C THR A 38 6.18 12.24 -30.96
N LEU A 39 6.44 11.00 -30.52
CA LEU A 39 5.45 10.17 -29.83
C LEU A 39 5.60 10.34 -28.31
N SER A 40 4.49 10.71 -27.66
CA SER A 40 4.41 10.77 -26.21
C SER A 40 4.30 9.37 -25.62
N GLY A 41 4.53 9.23 -24.30
CA GLY A 41 4.32 8.00 -23.57
C GLY A 41 2.88 7.47 -23.73
N ALA A 42 1.89 8.36 -23.77
CA ALA A 42 0.49 7.98 -23.98
C ALA A 42 0.23 7.40 -25.39
N SER A 43 0.91 7.91 -26.42
CA SER A 43 0.84 7.35 -27.77
C SER A 43 1.58 6.04 -27.89
N TRP A 44 2.71 5.88 -27.17
CA TRP A 44 3.48 4.64 -27.11
C TRP A 44 2.74 3.52 -26.38
N SER A 45 2.10 3.87 -25.26
CA SER A 45 1.31 2.94 -24.45
C SER A 45 0.07 3.63 -23.88
N THR A 46 -1.09 3.26 -24.42
CA THR A 46 -2.40 3.77 -23.98
C THR A 46 -2.75 3.38 -22.55
N ALA A 47 -2.04 2.40 -21.96
CA ALA A 47 -2.27 1.92 -20.59
C ALA A 47 -1.69 2.83 -19.48
N LEU A 48 -0.75 3.73 -19.80
CA LEU A 48 -0.12 4.60 -18.78
C LEU A 48 -1.13 5.50 -18.07
N LEU A 49 -2.05 6.08 -18.82
CA LEU A 49 -3.03 7.01 -18.27
C LEU A 49 -4.10 6.29 -17.41
N PRO A 50 -4.72 5.18 -17.84
CA PRO A 50 -5.57 4.37 -16.98
C PRO A 50 -4.88 3.87 -15.71
N LEU A 51 -3.59 3.48 -15.77
CA LEU A 51 -2.83 3.08 -14.59
C LEU A 51 -2.65 4.24 -13.61
N ALA A 52 -2.36 5.46 -14.10
CA ALA A 52 -2.26 6.65 -13.24
C ALA A 52 -3.59 6.92 -12.51
N VAL A 53 -4.73 6.84 -13.22
CA VAL A 53 -6.06 7.01 -12.63
C VAL A 53 -6.36 5.90 -11.61
N LEU A 54 -5.98 4.64 -11.91
CA LEU A 54 -6.14 3.51 -11.00
C LEU A 54 -5.35 3.72 -9.70
N LEU A 55 -4.11 4.22 -9.77
CA LEU A 55 -3.31 4.51 -8.58
C LEU A 55 -3.95 5.63 -7.74
N LEU A 56 -4.51 6.66 -8.37
CA LEU A 56 -5.22 7.72 -7.67
C LEU A 56 -6.48 7.18 -6.97
N ALA A 57 -7.28 6.37 -7.68
CA ALA A 57 -8.45 5.70 -7.11
C ALA A 57 -8.07 4.78 -5.94
N ALA A 58 -6.95 4.03 -6.07
CA ALA A 58 -6.43 3.19 -5.00
C ALA A 58 -5.99 3.99 -3.77
N ALA A 59 -5.40 5.20 -3.96
CA ALA A 59 -5.05 6.08 -2.87
C ALA A 59 -6.28 6.52 -2.07
N VAL A 60 -7.38 6.85 -2.75
CA VAL A 60 -8.67 7.21 -2.13
C VAL A 60 -9.29 5.99 -1.45
N ALA A 61 -9.33 4.85 -2.14
CA ALA A 61 -9.88 3.60 -1.58
C ALA A 61 -9.15 3.15 -0.30
N ALA A 62 -7.83 3.36 -0.23
CA ALA A 62 -7.02 3.03 0.94
C ALA A 62 -7.38 3.86 2.19
N LEU A 63 -8.13 4.95 2.07
CA LEU A 63 -8.66 5.72 3.22
C LEU A 63 -9.89 5.04 3.82
N ALA A 64 -10.73 4.44 2.97
CA ALA A 64 -12.00 3.85 3.38
C ALA A 64 -11.85 2.37 3.80
N VAL A 65 -10.88 1.66 3.21
CA VAL A 65 -10.74 0.21 3.34
C VAL A 65 -9.77 -0.16 4.46
N ARG A 66 -10.15 -1.14 5.30
CA ARG A 66 -9.32 -1.65 6.41
C ARG A 66 -9.38 -3.19 6.49
N GLY A 67 -8.31 -3.78 7.02
CA GLY A 67 -8.24 -5.24 7.25
C GLY A 67 -8.02 -6.03 5.96
N TRP A 68 -8.79 -7.10 5.73
CA TRP A 68 -8.59 -8.01 4.59
C TRP A 68 -8.74 -7.35 3.21
N PRO A 69 -9.76 -6.47 2.95
CA PRO A 69 -9.86 -5.81 1.64
C PRO A 69 -8.67 -4.87 1.35
N LEU A 70 -8.01 -4.33 2.38
CA LEU A 70 -6.79 -3.54 2.20
C LEU A 70 -5.62 -4.39 1.66
N ARG A 71 -5.57 -5.68 2.02
CA ARG A 71 -4.57 -6.61 1.46
C ARG A 71 -4.80 -6.84 -0.02
N LEU A 72 -6.05 -7.04 -0.44
CA LEU A 72 -6.41 -7.17 -1.86
C LEU A 72 -6.05 -5.90 -2.63
N LEU A 73 -6.35 -4.73 -2.07
CA LEU A 73 -5.97 -3.45 -2.65
C LEU A 73 -4.45 -3.32 -2.81
N ALA A 74 -3.68 -3.73 -1.79
CA ALA A 74 -2.22 -3.72 -1.85
C ALA A 74 -1.67 -4.63 -2.96
N VAL A 75 -2.25 -5.82 -3.15
CA VAL A 75 -1.88 -6.73 -4.25
C VAL A 75 -2.22 -6.10 -5.60
N LEU A 76 -3.42 -5.52 -5.76
CA LEU A 76 -3.83 -4.83 -6.98
C LEU A 76 -2.86 -3.68 -7.33
N VAL A 77 -2.48 -2.87 -6.35
CA VAL A 77 -1.51 -1.78 -6.51
C VAL A 77 -0.13 -2.33 -6.90
N ALA A 78 0.31 -3.45 -6.30
CA ALA A 78 1.57 -4.10 -6.68
C ALA A 78 1.57 -4.56 -8.14
N VAL A 79 0.48 -5.20 -8.59
CA VAL A 79 0.31 -5.63 -9.98
C VAL A 79 0.32 -4.43 -10.93
N ALA A 80 -0.39 -3.34 -10.58
CA ALA A 80 -0.39 -2.11 -11.36
C ALA A 80 1.02 -1.49 -11.46
N GLY A 81 1.78 -1.50 -10.35
CA GLY A 81 3.17 -1.06 -10.32
C GLY A 81 4.07 -1.89 -11.23
N LEU A 82 3.94 -3.22 -11.19
CA LEU A 82 4.70 -4.11 -12.09
C LEU A 82 4.34 -3.89 -13.57
N ALA A 83 3.05 -3.70 -13.86
CA ALA A 83 2.59 -3.38 -15.22
C ALA A 83 3.19 -2.04 -15.71
N ALA A 84 3.16 -0.99 -14.88
CA ALA A 84 3.77 0.29 -15.21
C ALA A 84 5.29 0.17 -15.44
N GLY A 85 5.98 -0.63 -14.62
CA GLY A 85 7.40 -0.93 -14.77
C GLY A 85 7.71 -1.66 -16.07
N TYR A 86 6.92 -2.68 -16.40
CA TYR A 86 7.03 -3.40 -17.66
C TYR A 86 6.88 -2.45 -18.88
N LEU A 87 5.86 -1.57 -18.85
CA LEU A 87 5.66 -0.59 -19.92
C LEU A 87 6.84 0.37 -20.06
N GLY A 88 7.39 0.83 -18.93
CA GLY A 88 8.60 1.68 -18.93
C GLY A 88 9.79 0.95 -19.54
N VAL A 89 10.07 -0.29 -19.09
CA VAL A 89 11.20 -1.09 -19.57
C VAL A 89 11.01 -1.53 -21.03
N SER A 90 9.77 -1.67 -21.49
CA SER A 90 9.48 -2.11 -22.87
C SER A 90 10.16 -1.25 -23.94
N LEU A 91 10.39 0.05 -23.65
CA LEU A 91 11.10 0.94 -24.57
C LEU A 91 12.56 0.50 -24.82
N TRP A 92 13.21 -0.10 -23.82
CA TRP A 92 14.58 -0.61 -23.97
C TRP A 92 14.60 -2.01 -24.58
N MET A 93 13.56 -2.82 -24.36
CA MET A 93 13.48 -4.21 -24.81
C MET A 93 13.05 -4.35 -26.28
N VAL A 94 12.29 -3.39 -26.82
CA VAL A 94 11.84 -3.42 -28.21
C VAL A 94 13.01 -3.08 -29.13
N PRO A 95 13.52 -4.02 -29.96
CA PRO A 95 14.66 -3.77 -30.85
C PRO A 95 14.29 -2.78 -31.95
N ASP A 96 13.13 -2.93 -32.58
CA ASP A 96 12.68 -2.18 -33.73
C ASP A 96 11.70 -1.04 -33.35
N VAL A 97 12.17 -0.08 -32.53
CA VAL A 97 11.36 1.07 -32.11
C VAL A 97 10.88 1.88 -33.30
N ALA A 98 11.69 1.98 -34.36
CA ALA A 98 11.36 2.67 -35.59
C ALA A 98 10.12 2.10 -36.28
N VAL A 99 10.05 0.78 -36.41
CA VAL A 99 8.93 0.06 -37.05
C VAL A 99 7.65 0.28 -36.23
N ARG A 100 7.72 0.09 -34.91
CA ARG A 100 6.56 0.29 -34.03
C ARG A 100 6.09 1.75 -34.01
N ALA A 101 7.03 2.71 -34.01
CA ALA A 101 6.69 4.12 -34.05
C ALA A 101 6.04 4.52 -35.37
N ALA A 102 6.56 4.02 -36.51
CA ALA A 102 5.98 4.26 -37.82
C ALA A 102 4.56 3.70 -37.94
N ASP A 103 4.32 2.49 -37.40
CA ASP A 103 3.00 1.85 -37.36
C ASP A 103 2.00 2.68 -36.53
N LEU A 104 2.39 3.15 -35.35
CA LEU A 104 1.56 3.98 -34.49
C LEU A 104 1.15 5.33 -35.12
N VAL A 105 1.97 5.90 -35.99
CA VAL A 105 1.72 7.17 -36.67
C VAL A 105 1.24 6.97 -38.11
N HIS A 106 1.12 5.71 -38.57
CA HIS A 106 0.70 5.35 -39.92
C HIS A 106 1.60 5.97 -41.01
N ILE A 107 2.92 6.04 -40.76
CA ILE A 107 3.91 6.51 -41.73
C ILE A 107 4.53 5.31 -42.44
N PRO A 108 4.63 5.32 -43.79
CA PRO A 108 5.30 4.24 -44.53
C PRO A 108 6.76 4.11 -44.13
N LEU A 109 7.21 2.88 -43.83
CA LEU A 109 8.58 2.61 -43.43
C LEU A 109 9.64 3.11 -44.43
N MET A 110 9.29 3.16 -45.73
CA MET A 110 10.17 3.63 -46.80
C MET A 110 10.52 5.11 -46.72
N THR A 111 9.72 5.91 -46.03
CA THR A 111 9.95 7.36 -45.83
C THR A 111 10.68 7.66 -44.52
N LEU A 112 10.98 6.64 -43.71
CA LEU A 112 11.61 6.81 -42.41
C LEU A 112 13.13 7.00 -42.58
N VAL A 113 13.63 8.17 -42.16
CA VAL A 113 15.07 8.53 -42.27
C VAL A 113 15.82 8.23 -40.96
N GLY A 114 15.11 8.29 -39.81
CA GLY A 114 15.75 8.05 -38.54
C GLY A 114 14.76 7.99 -37.37
N SER A 115 15.17 7.37 -36.28
CA SER A 115 14.45 7.33 -35.01
C SER A 115 15.38 7.58 -33.84
N GLU A 116 14.92 8.37 -32.86
CA GLU A 116 15.64 8.69 -31.64
C GLU A 116 14.80 8.25 -30.43
N ARG A 117 15.42 7.49 -29.50
CA ARG A 117 14.80 7.08 -28.25
C ARG A 117 15.06 8.13 -27.18
N ARG A 118 14.01 8.59 -26.52
CA ARG A 118 14.10 9.51 -25.38
C ARG A 118 13.77 8.78 -24.09
N HIS A 119 14.80 8.50 -23.30
CA HIS A 119 14.70 7.62 -22.14
C HIS A 119 14.06 8.29 -20.91
N TRP A 120 13.96 9.63 -20.87
CA TRP A 120 13.47 10.37 -19.71
C TRP A 120 12.04 10.00 -19.30
N GLY A 121 11.12 9.91 -20.26
CA GLY A 121 9.74 9.54 -19.99
C GLY A 121 9.60 8.10 -19.48
N ALA A 122 10.31 7.16 -20.13
CA ALA A 122 10.36 5.76 -19.73
C ALA A 122 11.03 5.59 -18.35
N GLY A 123 12.11 6.35 -18.06
CA GLY A 123 12.75 6.35 -16.76
C GLY A 123 11.81 6.82 -15.64
N LEU A 124 11.01 7.86 -15.88
CA LEU A 124 9.99 8.31 -14.93
C LEU A 124 8.89 7.27 -14.71
N ALA A 125 8.49 6.53 -15.75
CA ALA A 125 7.51 5.44 -15.61
C ALA A 125 8.07 4.30 -14.73
N VAL A 126 9.35 3.95 -14.87
CA VAL A 126 10.02 2.97 -14.01
C VAL A 126 10.14 3.49 -12.57
N ALA A 127 10.51 4.76 -12.39
CA ALA A 127 10.56 5.37 -11.06
C ALA A 127 9.19 5.37 -10.38
N ALA A 128 8.11 5.71 -11.10
CA ALA A 128 6.75 5.63 -10.61
C ALA A 128 6.37 4.18 -10.21
N ALA A 129 6.80 3.19 -11.00
CA ALA A 129 6.58 1.77 -10.69
C ALA A 129 7.25 1.36 -9.37
N VAL A 130 8.50 1.76 -9.14
CA VAL A 130 9.22 1.48 -7.88
C VAL A 130 8.49 2.12 -6.70
N VAL A 131 8.12 3.40 -6.80
CA VAL A 131 7.36 4.11 -5.75
C VAL A 131 6.02 3.40 -5.48
N THR A 132 5.33 2.93 -6.53
CA THR A 132 4.07 2.19 -6.41
C THR A 132 4.25 0.87 -5.65
N VAL A 133 5.30 0.10 -5.97
CA VAL A 133 5.61 -1.15 -5.26
C VAL A 133 5.93 -0.90 -3.79
N VAL A 134 6.72 0.14 -3.49
CA VAL A 134 6.99 0.56 -2.09
C VAL A 134 5.68 0.92 -1.37
N ALA A 135 4.80 1.68 -2.01
CA ALA A 135 3.50 2.03 -1.45
C ALA A 135 2.64 0.78 -1.18
N ALA A 136 2.64 -0.20 -2.11
CA ALA A 136 1.94 -1.48 -1.94
C ALA A 136 2.46 -2.28 -0.74
N VAL A 137 3.78 -2.33 -0.55
CA VAL A 137 4.41 -2.98 0.62
C VAL A 137 3.99 -2.28 1.92
N LEU A 138 3.97 -0.95 1.95
CA LEU A 138 3.53 -0.19 3.12
C LEU A 138 2.04 -0.42 3.42
N LEU A 139 1.16 -0.48 2.40
CA LEU A 139 -0.24 -0.85 2.57
C LEU A 139 -0.39 -2.26 3.12
N MET A 140 0.38 -3.21 2.61
CA MET A 140 0.37 -4.58 3.10
C MET A 140 0.78 -4.64 4.58
N ARG A 141 1.88 -3.98 4.96
CA ARG A 141 2.33 -3.91 6.36
C ARG A 141 1.29 -3.28 7.27
N SER A 142 0.67 -2.17 6.86
CA SER A 142 -0.35 -1.50 7.65
C SER A 142 -1.59 -2.39 7.88
N SER A 143 -1.93 -3.26 6.91
CA SER A 143 -3.05 -4.20 7.04
C SER A 143 -2.79 -5.31 8.08
N PHE A 144 -1.53 -5.69 8.31
CA PHE A 144 -1.15 -6.66 9.35
C PHE A 144 -1.23 -6.02 10.74
N ILE A 145 -0.72 -4.80 10.90
CA ILE A 145 -0.75 -4.07 12.18
C ILE A 145 -2.20 -3.79 12.59
N ALA A 146 -3.03 -3.28 11.68
CA ALA A 146 -4.46 -3.05 11.93
C ALA A 146 -5.28 -4.33 12.19
N GLY A 147 -4.78 -5.49 11.78
CA GLY A 147 -5.40 -6.80 12.05
C GLY A 147 -5.11 -7.32 13.44
N SER A 148 -3.97 -6.95 14.05
CA SER A 148 -3.59 -7.33 15.42
C SER A 148 -4.29 -6.47 16.49
N ASP A 149 -4.69 -5.24 16.15
CA ASP A 149 -5.37 -4.32 17.06
C ASP A 149 -6.91 -4.47 17.06
N ARG A 150 -7.46 -5.49 16.38
CA ARG A 150 -8.86 -5.82 16.60
C ARG A 150 -9.01 -6.33 18.01
N PRO A 151 -9.72 -5.62 18.88
CA PRO A 151 -10.06 -6.16 20.17
C PRO A 151 -10.96 -7.39 19.92
N ALA A 152 -10.36 -8.57 19.92
CA ALA A 152 -11.09 -9.83 20.15
C ALA A 152 -11.93 -9.71 21.46
N ALA A 153 -11.62 -8.72 22.29
CA ALA A 153 -12.27 -8.39 23.54
C ALA A 153 -13.75 -7.98 23.43
N LYS A 154 -14.21 -7.42 22.29
CA LYS A 154 -15.61 -6.95 22.21
C LYS A 154 -16.61 -8.08 21.98
N TYR A 155 -16.15 -9.25 21.46
CA TYR A 155 -16.95 -10.44 21.21
C TYR A 155 -16.29 -11.73 21.76
N ALA A 156 -15.20 -11.60 22.53
CA ALA A 156 -14.61 -12.74 23.20
C ALA A 156 -15.56 -13.25 24.28
N ALA A 157 -15.72 -14.59 24.32
CA ALA A 157 -16.45 -15.25 25.39
C ALA A 157 -15.92 -14.78 26.76
N PRO A 158 -16.77 -14.67 27.80
CA PRO A 158 -16.37 -14.20 29.12
C PRO A 158 -15.12 -14.88 29.67
N ALA A 159 -14.94 -16.18 29.39
CA ALA A 159 -13.76 -16.95 29.76
C ALA A 159 -12.45 -16.45 29.13
N THR A 160 -12.48 -16.01 27.88
CA THR A 160 -11.30 -15.49 27.15
C THR A 160 -10.92 -14.08 27.64
N ARG A 161 -11.91 -13.26 28.03
CA ARG A 161 -11.65 -11.95 28.65
C ARG A 161 -10.93 -12.10 29.99
N ARG A 162 -11.32 -13.08 30.80
CA ARG A 162 -10.69 -13.37 32.11
C ARG A 162 -9.24 -13.82 31.95
N SER A 163 -8.92 -14.60 30.91
CA SER A 163 -7.53 -15.04 30.69
C SER A 163 -6.61 -13.92 30.20
N ILE A 164 -7.15 -12.96 29.43
CA ILE A 164 -6.40 -11.79 28.94
C ILE A 164 -6.12 -10.81 30.10
N SER A 165 -7.15 -10.47 30.89
CA SER A 165 -6.97 -9.56 32.04
C SER A 165 -6.07 -10.17 33.13
N ARG A 166 -6.10 -11.49 33.30
CA ARG A 166 -5.15 -12.18 34.22
C ARG A 166 -3.71 -12.13 33.71
N ARG A 167 -3.48 -12.17 32.39
CA ARG A 167 -2.16 -12.06 31.78
C ARG A 167 -1.61 -10.64 31.84
N GLU A 168 -2.45 -9.64 31.60
CA GLU A 168 -2.08 -8.21 31.69
C GLU A 168 -1.80 -7.82 33.15
N GLY A 169 -2.59 -8.30 34.11
CA GLY A 169 -2.34 -8.12 35.54
C GLY A 169 -1.04 -8.78 36.02
N ALA A 170 -0.67 -9.95 35.47
CA ALA A 170 0.58 -10.62 35.82
C ALA A 170 1.82 -9.92 35.24
N THR A 171 1.68 -9.28 34.05
CA THR A 171 2.78 -8.54 33.43
C THR A 171 2.97 -7.16 34.09
N GLY A 172 1.89 -6.51 34.51
CA GLY A 172 1.94 -5.26 35.28
C GLY A 172 2.55 -5.44 36.68
N ALA A 173 2.28 -6.57 37.35
CA ALA A 173 2.82 -6.87 38.69
C ALA A 173 4.32 -7.17 38.66
N MET A 174 4.94 -7.48 37.53
CA MET A 174 6.39 -7.68 37.40
C MET A 174 7.18 -6.38 37.20
N LEU A 175 6.52 -5.27 36.86
CA LEU A 175 7.18 -4.00 36.59
C LEU A 175 7.04 -2.94 37.71
N GLU A 176 6.16 -3.15 38.69
CA GLU A 176 5.98 -2.25 39.82
C GLU A 176 6.35 -2.98 41.11
N GLY A 177 7.57 -2.74 41.55
CA GLY A 177 8.01 -3.05 42.93
C GLY A 177 7.30 -2.12 43.90
N SER A 178 6.65 -2.73 44.92
CA SER A 178 6.21 -2.14 46.18
C SER A 178 5.26 -0.92 46.13
N ASP A 179 3.95 -1.20 45.94
CA ASP A 179 2.95 -0.63 46.84
C ASP A 179 1.70 -1.53 46.76
N LYS A 180 0.95 -1.63 47.88
CA LYS A 180 -0.16 -2.56 48.05
C LYS A 180 -1.12 -2.48 46.85
N PRO A 181 -1.48 -3.62 46.18
CA PRO A 181 -2.44 -3.59 45.09
C PRO A 181 -3.79 -3.12 45.61
N SER A 182 -4.12 -1.86 45.32
CA SER A 182 -5.49 -1.37 45.49
C SER A 182 -6.33 -2.12 44.45
N MET A 183 -7.16 -3.07 44.91
CA MET A 183 -8.10 -3.77 44.03
C MET A 183 -8.95 -2.70 43.31
N SER A 184 -8.97 -2.71 41.99
CA SER A 184 -9.83 -1.82 41.23
C SER A 184 -11.29 -2.13 41.58
N GLU A 185 -12.13 -1.10 41.64
CA GLU A 185 -13.58 -1.20 41.95
C GLU A 185 -14.26 -2.32 41.15
N ARG A 186 -13.85 -2.52 39.90
CA ARG A 186 -14.35 -3.57 39.02
C ARG A 186 -13.96 -4.99 39.46
N MET A 187 -12.80 -5.16 40.05
CA MET A 187 -12.34 -6.45 40.59
C MET A 187 -13.13 -6.82 41.85
N ILE A 188 -13.56 -5.84 42.63
CA ILE A 188 -14.40 -6.04 43.82
C ILE A 188 -15.78 -6.53 43.40
N TRP A 189 -16.37 -5.94 42.37
CA TRP A 189 -17.68 -6.37 41.85
C TRP A 189 -17.64 -7.76 41.20
N ASP A 190 -16.61 -8.08 40.43
CA ASP A 190 -16.42 -9.43 39.85
C ASP A 190 -16.22 -10.51 40.94
N ALA A 191 -15.56 -10.17 42.04
CA ALA A 191 -15.39 -11.09 43.19
C ALA A 191 -16.71 -11.33 43.94
N LEU A 192 -17.54 -10.30 44.09
CA LEU A 192 -18.87 -10.41 44.70
C LEU A 192 -19.82 -11.23 43.82
N ASP A 193 -19.81 -11.07 42.51
CA ASP A 193 -20.58 -11.89 41.57
C ASP A 193 -20.15 -13.37 41.58
N GLU A 194 -18.91 -13.67 41.91
CA GLU A 194 -18.39 -15.02 42.11
C GLU A 194 -18.69 -15.61 43.50
N GLY A 195 -19.36 -14.84 44.37
CA GLY A 195 -19.68 -15.23 45.72
C GLY A 195 -18.47 -15.25 46.68
N ARG A 196 -17.41 -14.57 46.33
CA ARG A 196 -16.23 -14.41 47.19
C ARG A 196 -16.26 -13.03 47.85
N ASP A 197 -16.31 -13.01 49.18
CA ASP A 197 -16.20 -11.77 49.93
C ASP A 197 -14.73 -11.27 49.93
N PRO A 198 -14.42 -10.14 49.24
CA PRO A 198 -13.05 -9.61 49.20
C PRO A 198 -12.59 -9.04 50.54
N THR A 199 -13.47 -8.99 51.53
CA THR A 199 -13.14 -8.56 52.89
C THR A 199 -12.76 -9.73 53.81
N ASP A 200 -13.05 -10.98 53.42
CA ASP A 200 -12.62 -12.17 54.14
C ASP A 200 -11.10 -12.35 54.01
N ARG A 201 -10.39 -11.97 55.03
CA ARG A 201 -8.95 -12.25 55.16
C ARG A 201 -8.76 -13.72 55.56
N PRO A 202 -8.11 -14.59 54.74
CA PRO A 202 -7.78 -15.91 55.15
C PRO A 202 -6.71 -15.82 56.25
N GLY A 203 -7.11 -15.88 57.49
CA GLY A 203 -6.18 -15.84 58.65
C GLY A 203 -6.77 -15.46 60.01
N GLN A 204 -8.07 -15.13 60.12
CA GLN A 204 -8.76 -14.93 61.38
C GLN A 204 -9.74 -16.06 61.63
N SER A 205 -9.20 -17.27 61.77
CA SER A 205 -9.97 -18.36 62.39
C SER A 205 -9.90 -18.14 63.91
N ASP A 206 -11.05 -17.91 64.47
CA ASP A 206 -11.43 -17.91 65.87
C ASP A 206 -10.57 -18.81 66.74
N THR A 207 -9.72 -18.15 67.56
CA THR A 207 -9.20 -18.75 68.78
C THR A 207 -9.78 -17.95 69.97
N GLU A 208 -11.09 -18.09 70.12
CA GLU A 208 -11.71 -17.67 71.36
C GLU A 208 -12.76 -18.72 71.76
N GLY A 209 -12.40 -19.59 72.69
CA GLY A 209 -13.35 -20.58 73.24
C GLY A 209 -12.67 -21.70 74.00
N ARG A 210 -11.89 -21.39 75.07
CA ARG A 210 -11.85 -22.28 76.21
C ARG A 210 -11.18 -21.60 77.42
#